data_7519ed729400a3cf148e1c4a011b2ad0
#
_entry.id   7519ed729400a3cf148e1c4a011b2ad0
#
_cell.length_a   1.000
_cell.length_b   1.000
_cell.length_c   1.000
_cell.angle_alpha   90.00
_cell.angle_beta   90.00
_cell.angle_gamma   90.00
#
_symmetry.space_group_name_H-M   'P 1'
#
loop_
_entity.id
_entity.type
_entity.pdbx_description
1 polymer ?
#
loop_
_entity_poly.entity_id
_entity_poly.type
_entity_poly.pdbx_seq_one_letter_code
_entity_poly.pdbx_strand_id
1 'polypeptide(L)'
;MISTPKTHFLRSRAFAALGAVIGLSLLTQTSLSAKVDSNLPTYEPVSGVSGNLNSIGSDTLNNLMTLWAEGFEEIYPNVRIQIEGKGSSTAPPALIEGTAQIGPMSREMKGSEIDAFEARFGYKPTAVGTAIDALAIFVNKDNPLDDISSEEIDSIFSNTYRKGGTPIKKWDQLGLDGSLGNRSISLYGRNSASGTYGFFKKVALAGGDFASRVKEQPGSSSVVQGIGADIAGIGYSGIGYTTSGVKPIRIDGIEPSAENCLNGSYPLARQLIVYVNRDPREPMDKLTYEFLRFVLSKQGQEIVNKDGYYPLPAPIAAQILNSLK
;
A
#
# COMPACT_ATOMS: atom_id res chain seq x y z
N MET A 1 -55.99 5.01 83.57
CA MET A 1 -55.41 6.00 82.63
C MET A 1 -55.03 5.22 81.40
N ILE A 2 -55.87 5.28 80.40
CA ILE A 2 -55.87 4.35 79.24
C ILE A 2 -55.50 5.22 78.04
N SER A 3 -54.38 4.89 77.39
CA SER A 3 -53.90 5.55 76.17
C SER A 3 -54.12 4.63 74.96
N THR A 4 -54.93 5.10 74.01
CA THR A 4 -55.26 4.42 72.76
C THR A 4 -54.13 4.68 71.74
N PRO A 5 -53.81 3.70 70.86
CA PRO A 5 -52.81 3.86 69.80
C PRO A 5 -53.44 4.42 68.53
N LYS A 6 -52.76 5.35 67.88
CA LYS A 6 -53.06 5.91 66.54
C LYS A 6 -52.52 5.00 65.43
N THR A 7 -53.41 4.57 64.57
CA THR A 7 -53.12 3.85 63.29
C THR A 7 -52.51 4.83 62.29
N HIS A 8 -51.31 4.53 61.80
CA HIS A 8 -50.73 5.18 60.61
C HIS A 8 -50.95 4.35 59.35
N PHE A 9 -51.62 4.95 58.39
CA PHE A 9 -51.79 4.46 57.03
C PHE A 9 -50.47 4.52 56.26
N LEU A 10 -49.97 3.38 55.83
CA LEU A 10 -48.86 3.29 54.87
C LEU A 10 -49.40 3.47 53.45
N ARG A 11 -49.03 4.55 52.82
CA ARG A 11 -49.18 4.72 51.34
C ARG A 11 -47.99 4.05 50.62
N SER A 12 -48.26 2.98 49.92
CA SER A 12 -47.32 2.37 48.99
C SER A 12 -47.12 3.25 47.75
N ARG A 13 -45.89 3.71 47.55
CA ARG A 13 -45.45 4.35 46.30
C ARG A 13 -44.87 3.24 45.41
N ALA A 14 -45.54 2.98 44.31
CA ALA A 14 -45.02 2.17 43.22
C ALA A 14 -43.90 2.95 42.50
N PHE A 15 -42.69 2.42 42.54
CA PHE A 15 -41.60 2.87 41.69
C PHE A 15 -41.73 2.17 40.32
N ALA A 16 -42.06 2.94 39.30
CA ALA A 16 -41.93 2.51 37.90
C ALA A 16 -40.45 2.56 37.52
N ALA A 17 -39.80 1.40 37.39
CA ALA A 17 -38.47 1.30 36.84
C ALA A 17 -38.55 1.47 35.32
N LEU A 18 -38.10 2.63 34.84
CA LEU A 18 -37.90 2.93 33.42
C LEU A 18 -36.58 2.28 32.98
N GLY A 19 -36.62 1.07 32.37
CA GLY A 19 -35.45 0.43 31.83
C GLY A 19 -34.99 1.15 30.54
N ALA A 20 -33.90 1.93 30.65
CA ALA A 20 -33.20 2.45 29.48
C ALA A 20 -32.42 1.29 28.83
N VAL A 21 -32.92 0.78 27.72
CA VAL A 21 -32.18 -0.12 26.83
C VAL A 21 -31.16 0.75 26.07
N ILE A 22 -29.92 0.77 26.56
CA ILE A 22 -28.79 1.32 25.81
C ILE A 22 -28.46 0.32 24.69
N GLY A 23 -28.97 0.58 23.49
CA GLY A 23 -28.57 -0.12 22.30
C GLY A 23 -27.11 0.17 21.98
N LEU A 24 -26.23 -0.76 22.33
CA LEU A 24 -24.82 -0.74 21.93
C LEU A 24 -24.77 -1.07 20.44
N SER A 25 -24.85 -0.05 19.59
CA SER A 25 -24.57 -0.18 18.16
C SER A 25 -23.09 -0.52 18.01
N LEU A 26 -22.76 -1.80 17.89
CA LEU A 26 -21.48 -2.23 17.35
C LEU A 26 -21.39 -1.67 15.91
N LEU A 27 -20.66 -0.57 15.78
CA LEU A 27 -20.12 -0.15 14.48
C LEU A 27 -19.11 -1.22 14.08
N THR A 28 -19.55 -2.22 13.36
CA THR A 28 -18.67 -3.09 12.60
C THR A 28 -17.96 -2.20 11.58
N GLN A 29 -16.70 -1.87 11.85
CA GLN A 29 -15.81 -1.37 10.82
C GLN A 29 -15.66 -2.50 9.80
N THR A 30 -16.50 -2.47 8.78
CA THR A 30 -16.26 -3.24 7.56
C THR A 30 -15.02 -2.65 6.94
N SER A 31 -13.88 -3.34 7.11
CA SER A 31 -12.73 -3.14 6.24
C SER A 31 -13.26 -3.23 4.82
N LEU A 32 -13.26 -2.13 4.08
CA LEU A 32 -13.59 -2.10 2.66
C LEU A 32 -12.42 -2.78 1.92
N SER A 33 -12.38 -4.12 2.01
CA SER A 33 -11.56 -4.94 1.12
C SER A 33 -12.08 -4.71 -0.29
N ALA A 34 -11.21 -4.33 -1.21
CA ALA A 34 -11.59 -4.12 -2.59
C ALA A 34 -12.13 -5.44 -3.17
N LYS A 35 -13.30 -5.39 -3.80
CA LYS A 35 -13.90 -6.59 -4.37
C LYS A 35 -13.13 -7.01 -5.62
N VAL A 36 -12.66 -8.24 -5.66
CA VAL A 36 -12.07 -8.85 -6.86
C VAL A 36 -13.12 -8.92 -7.98
N ASP A 37 -12.79 -8.45 -9.17
CA ASP A 37 -13.71 -8.48 -10.32
C ASP A 37 -14.06 -9.92 -10.70
N SER A 38 -15.34 -10.25 -10.68
CA SER A 38 -15.84 -11.60 -10.98
C SER A 38 -15.61 -12.02 -12.44
N ASN A 39 -15.36 -11.07 -13.34
CA ASN A 39 -15.09 -11.32 -14.75
C ASN A 39 -13.62 -11.64 -15.05
N LEU A 40 -12.74 -11.59 -14.04
CA LEU A 40 -11.36 -12.06 -14.20
C LEU A 40 -11.35 -13.56 -14.57
N PRO A 41 -10.53 -13.96 -15.53
CA PRO A 41 -10.43 -15.37 -15.91
C PRO A 41 -9.81 -16.19 -14.77
N THR A 42 -10.38 -17.37 -14.54
CA THR A 42 -9.75 -18.37 -13.67
C THR A 42 -8.46 -18.86 -14.32
N TYR A 43 -7.40 -19.04 -13.53
CA TYR A 43 -6.16 -19.62 -14.04
C TYR A 43 -6.34 -21.13 -14.26
N GLU A 44 -6.12 -21.56 -15.48
CA GLU A 44 -6.14 -22.98 -15.85
C GLU A 44 -4.70 -23.45 -16.07
N PRO A 45 -4.22 -24.42 -15.27
CA PRO A 45 -2.85 -24.93 -15.38
C PRO A 45 -2.57 -25.58 -16.75
N VAL A 46 -1.34 -25.43 -17.23
CA VAL A 46 -0.86 -26.07 -18.46
C VAL A 46 0.32 -27.00 -18.16
N SER A 47 0.52 -28.02 -18.99
CA SER A 47 1.65 -28.96 -18.83
C SER A 47 2.99 -28.32 -19.21
N GLY A 48 4.10 -28.85 -18.69
CA GLY A 48 5.47 -28.48 -19.08
C GLY A 48 5.92 -27.10 -18.57
N VAL A 49 5.46 -26.69 -17.38
CA VAL A 49 5.95 -25.52 -16.64
C VAL A 49 6.84 -26.02 -15.51
N SER A 50 8.11 -25.65 -15.54
CA SER A 50 9.11 -26.02 -14.53
C SER A 50 10.33 -25.11 -14.67
N GLY A 51 11.17 -25.04 -13.63
CA GLY A 51 12.42 -24.28 -13.63
C GLY A 51 12.52 -23.27 -12.51
N ASN A 52 13.46 -22.35 -12.64
CA ASN A 52 13.72 -21.33 -11.63
C ASN A 52 13.38 -19.95 -12.18
N LEU A 53 12.79 -19.10 -11.33
CA LEU A 53 12.48 -17.72 -11.63
C LEU A 53 13.04 -16.84 -10.51
N ASN A 54 13.90 -15.88 -10.87
CA ASN A 54 14.48 -14.95 -9.92
C ASN A 54 13.76 -13.59 -10.01
N SER A 55 13.30 -13.11 -8.87
CA SER A 55 12.65 -11.82 -8.69
C SER A 55 13.53 -10.91 -7.84
N ILE A 56 14.03 -9.82 -8.41
CA ILE A 56 14.84 -8.83 -7.71
C ILE A 56 14.23 -7.44 -7.91
N GLY A 57 13.90 -6.76 -6.82
CA GLY A 57 13.32 -5.43 -6.94
C GLY A 57 12.69 -4.86 -5.68
N SER A 58 11.45 -4.39 -5.80
CA SER A 58 10.74 -3.60 -4.81
C SER A 58 10.44 -4.35 -3.52
N ASP A 59 10.85 -3.78 -2.39
CA ASP A 59 10.39 -4.20 -1.07
C ASP A 59 8.86 -4.03 -0.88
N THR A 60 8.27 -3.01 -1.50
CA THR A 60 6.81 -2.80 -1.45
C THR A 60 6.03 -4.02 -1.95
N LEU A 61 6.51 -4.68 -3.00
CA LEU A 61 5.89 -5.89 -3.55
C LEU A 61 6.43 -7.18 -2.90
N ASN A 62 7.37 -7.12 -1.96
CA ASN A 62 8.06 -8.32 -1.49
C ASN A 62 7.10 -9.37 -0.93
N ASN A 63 6.15 -8.96 -0.07
CA ASN A 63 5.15 -9.87 0.49
C ASN A 63 4.20 -10.40 -0.58
N LEU A 64 3.72 -9.54 -1.47
CA LEU A 64 2.84 -9.90 -2.57
C LEU A 64 3.50 -10.90 -3.54
N MET A 65 4.78 -10.65 -3.88
CA MET A 65 5.57 -11.58 -4.71
C MET A 65 5.74 -12.95 -4.03
N THR A 66 5.93 -12.97 -2.71
CA THR A 66 6.04 -14.22 -1.93
C THR A 66 4.72 -15.00 -1.98
N LEU A 67 3.59 -14.34 -1.74
CA LEU A 67 2.27 -14.98 -1.81
C LEU A 67 1.93 -15.50 -3.22
N TRP A 68 2.30 -14.76 -4.28
CA TRP A 68 2.14 -15.25 -5.65
C TRP A 68 3.06 -16.45 -5.93
N ALA A 69 4.31 -16.41 -5.45
CA ALA A 69 5.23 -17.52 -5.62
C ALA A 69 4.71 -18.78 -4.93
N GLU A 70 4.27 -18.69 -3.68
CA GLU A 70 3.65 -19.79 -2.93
C GLU A 70 2.45 -20.39 -3.69
N GLY A 71 1.49 -19.55 -4.11
CA GLY A 71 0.31 -20.02 -4.83
C GLY A 71 0.64 -20.61 -6.21
N PHE A 72 1.68 -20.14 -6.88
CA PHE A 72 2.12 -20.69 -8.18
C PHE A 72 2.90 -22.00 -8.01
N GLU A 73 3.76 -22.12 -7.01
CA GLU A 73 4.52 -23.33 -6.69
C GLU A 73 3.61 -24.47 -6.19
N GLU A 74 2.47 -24.16 -5.53
CA GLU A 74 1.45 -25.16 -5.21
C GLU A 74 0.85 -25.80 -6.47
N ILE A 75 0.69 -25.02 -7.55
CA ILE A 75 0.20 -25.51 -8.84
C ILE A 75 1.31 -26.25 -9.60
N TYR A 76 2.55 -25.77 -9.50
CA TYR A 76 3.72 -26.30 -10.24
C TYR A 76 4.86 -26.69 -9.30
N PRO A 77 4.85 -27.91 -8.73
CA PRO A 77 5.83 -28.34 -7.74
C PRO A 77 7.29 -28.39 -8.22
N ASN A 78 7.49 -28.35 -9.54
CA ASN A 78 8.83 -28.30 -10.16
C ASN A 78 9.31 -26.87 -10.49
N VAL A 79 8.60 -25.85 -10.05
CA VAL A 79 9.00 -24.44 -10.13
C VAL A 79 9.62 -24.01 -8.81
N ARG A 80 10.63 -23.13 -8.88
CA ARG A 80 11.21 -22.44 -7.71
C ARG A 80 11.33 -20.96 -8.04
N ILE A 81 10.75 -20.10 -7.18
CA ILE A 81 10.78 -18.66 -7.32
C ILE A 81 11.59 -18.07 -6.15
N GLN A 82 12.69 -17.41 -6.47
CA GLN A 82 13.51 -16.72 -5.48
C GLN A 82 13.19 -15.23 -5.49
N ILE A 83 13.00 -14.64 -4.30
CA ILE A 83 12.54 -13.26 -4.17
C ILE A 83 13.55 -12.45 -3.34
N GLU A 84 13.94 -11.29 -3.87
CA GLU A 84 14.85 -10.36 -3.24
C GLU A 84 14.28 -8.93 -3.31
N GLY A 85 13.77 -8.43 -2.17
CA GLY A 85 13.07 -7.13 -2.06
C GLY A 85 13.97 -6.01 -1.52
N LYS A 86 15.02 -5.62 -2.25
CA LYS A 86 15.98 -4.58 -1.80
C LYS A 86 15.68 -3.16 -2.28
N GLY A 87 14.62 -2.99 -3.03
CA GLY A 87 14.19 -1.69 -3.56
C GLY A 87 14.11 -1.69 -5.09
N SER A 88 13.20 -0.88 -5.65
CA SER A 88 12.95 -0.84 -7.09
C SER A 88 14.18 -0.50 -7.93
N SER A 89 15.16 0.19 -7.35
CA SER A 89 16.40 0.55 -8.07
C SER A 89 17.32 -0.65 -8.35
N THR A 90 17.06 -1.83 -7.73
CA THR A 90 17.83 -3.05 -7.99
C THR A 90 17.27 -3.87 -9.16
N ALA A 91 16.01 -3.63 -9.57
CA ALA A 91 15.37 -4.37 -10.66
C ALA A 91 16.02 -4.11 -12.05
N PRO A 92 16.25 -2.83 -12.48
CA PRO A 92 16.82 -2.59 -13.80
C PRO A 92 18.18 -3.24 -14.02
N PRO A 93 19.19 -3.08 -13.13
CA PRO A 93 20.48 -3.76 -13.34
C PRO A 93 20.34 -5.28 -13.31
N ALA A 94 19.51 -5.85 -12.43
CA ALA A 94 19.32 -7.30 -12.37
C ALA A 94 18.71 -7.89 -13.66
N LEU A 95 17.77 -7.18 -14.27
CA LEU A 95 17.20 -7.54 -15.59
C LEU A 95 18.23 -7.41 -16.72
N ILE A 96 19.06 -6.34 -16.70
CA ILE A 96 20.10 -6.09 -17.71
C ILE A 96 21.20 -7.16 -17.63
N GLU A 97 21.60 -7.55 -16.44
CA GLU A 97 22.62 -8.56 -16.18
C GLU A 97 22.10 -10.00 -16.31
N GLY A 98 20.78 -10.18 -16.42
CA GLY A 98 20.13 -11.50 -16.51
C GLY A 98 20.11 -12.28 -15.19
N THR A 99 20.43 -11.63 -14.07
CA THR A 99 20.39 -12.24 -12.72
C THR A 99 18.96 -12.37 -12.18
N ALA A 100 18.00 -11.61 -12.76
CA ALA A 100 16.57 -11.76 -12.52
C ALA A 100 15.81 -11.84 -13.85
N GLN A 101 14.74 -12.64 -13.90
CA GLN A 101 13.80 -12.70 -15.01
C GLN A 101 12.64 -11.73 -14.84
N ILE A 102 12.30 -11.41 -13.58
CA ILE A 102 11.24 -10.49 -13.21
C ILE A 102 11.76 -9.44 -12.24
N GLY A 103 11.39 -8.19 -12.48
CA GLY A 103 11.80 -7.02 -11.71
C GLY A 103 10.60 -6.26 -11.16
N PRO A 104 10.09 -6.60 -9.95
CA PRO A 104 8.99 -5.84 -9.34
C PRO A 104 9.43 -4.43 -8.97
N MET A 105 8.59 -3.45 -9.29
CA MET A 105 8.84 -2.05 -9.02
C MET A 105 7.58 -1.34 -8.53
N SER A 106 7.75 -0.45 -7.56
CA SER A 106 6.69 0.41 -7.00
C SER A 106 6.77 1.86 -7.53
N ARG A 107 7.43 2.03 -8.65
CA ARG A 107 7.48 3.19 -9.54
C ARG A 107 7.77 2.74 -10.96
N GLU A 108 7.51 3.57 -11.91
CA GLU A 108 8.02 3.36 -13.27
C GLU A 108 9.56 3.37 -13.31
N MET A 109 10.14 2.64 -14.25
CA MET A 109 11.56 2.79 -14.58
C MET A 109 11.84 4.23 -14.99
N LYS A 110 12.98 4.76 -14.57
CA LYS A 110 13.48 6.07 -15.03
C LYS A 110 13.89 5.98 -16.49
N GLY A 111 13.86 7.10 -17.22
CA GLY A 111 14.33 7.15 -18.61
C GLY A 111 15.74 6.55 -18.78
N SER A 112 16.67 6.92 -17.90
CA SER A 112 18.04 6.36 -17.93
C SER A 112 18.12 4.84 -17.65
N GLU A 113 17.19 4.27 -16.89
CA GLU A 113 17.11 2.83 -16.64
C GLU A 113 16.55 2.10 -17.89
N ILE A 114 15.57 2.71 -18.58
CA ILE A 114 15.03 2.21 -19.85
C ILE A 114 16.09 2.31 -20.94
N ASP A 115 16.78 3.43 -21.07
CA ASP A 115 17.83 3.67 -22.07
C ASP A 115 18.98 2.66 -21.90
N ALA A 116 19.39 2.36 -20.67
CA ALA A 116 20.43 1.37 -20.38
C ALA A 116 19.96 -0.05 -20.76
N PHE A 117 18.72 -0.38 -20.51
CA PHE A 117 18.14 -1.67 -20.92
C PHE A 117 18.07 -1.77 -22.47
N GLU A 118 17.55 -0.73 -23.13
CA GLU A 118 17.44 -0.67 -24.59
C GLU A 118 18.81 -0.71 -25.28
N ALA A 119 19.81 -0.04 -24.73
CA ALA A 119 21.18 -0.11 -25.21
C ALA A 119 21.77 -1.53 -25.14
N ARG A 120 21.36 -2.34 -24.15
CA ARG A 120 21.83 -3.72 -23.97
C ARG A 120 21.13 -4.71 -24.90
N PHE A 121 19.83 -4.57 -25.14
CA PHE A 121 18.99 -5.58 -25.79
C PHE A 121 18.44 -5.14 -27.15
N GLY A 122 18.44 -3.85 -27.47
CA GLY A 122 17.86 -3.31 -28.71
C GLY A 122 16.34 -3.13 -28.67
N TYR A 123 15.71 -3.33 -27.52
CA TYR A 123 14.28 -3.13 -27.26
C TYR A 123 14.06 -2.71 -25.81
N LYS A 124 12.89 -2.14 -25.51
CA LYS A 124 12.54 -1.66 -24.16
C LYS A 124 12.05 -2.80 -23.26
N PRO A 125 12.24 -2.70 -21.93
CA PRO A 125 11.68 -3.66 -21.00
C PRO A 125 10.14 -3.63 -21.05
N THR A 126 9.51 -4.79 -20.90
CA THR A 126 8.05 -4.88 -20.87
C THR A 126 7.55 -4.60 -19.44
N ALA A 127 6.68 -3.61 -19.31
CA ALA A 127 6.03 -3.25 -18.05
C ALA A 127 4.70 -3.99 -17.91
N VAL A 128 4.53 -4.77 -16.84
CA VAL A 128 3.31 -5.51 -16.51
C VAL A 128 2.73 -4.92 -15.23
N GLY A 129 1.66 -4.13 -15.36
CA GLY A 129 0.90 -3.66 -14.20
C GLY A 129 0.21 -4.83 -13.52
N THR A 130 0.39 -5.00 -12.20
CA THR A 130 -0.06 -6.21 -11.50
C THR A 130 -1.06 -5.92 -10.39
N ALA A 131 -1.05 -4.73 -9.81
CA ALA A 131 -1.96 -4.29 -8.76
C ALA A 131 -2.00 -2.76 -8.68
N ILE A 132 -2.97 -2.22 -7.96
CA ILE A 132 -3.07 -0.82 -7.62
C ILE A 132 -2.72 -0.63 -6.14
N ASP A 133 -1.91 0.37 -5.85
CA ASP A 133 -1.52 0.76 -4.50
C ASP A 133 -1.92 2.20 -4.22
N ALA A 134 -2.53 2.44 -3.06
CA ALA A 134 -2.54 3.76 -2.46
C ALA A 134 -1.25 3.93 -1.66
N LEU A 135 -0.35 4.79 -2.10
CA LEU A 135 0.73 5.22 -1.22
C LEU A 135 0.12 6.10 -0.12
N ALA A 136 -0.16 5.50 1.03
CA ALA A 136 -0.88 6.16 2.10
C ALA A 136 0.07 6.95 3.02
N ILE A 137 -0.44 8.07 3.53
CA ILE A 137 0.13 8.77 4.68
C ILE A 137 -0.42 8.10 5.93
N PHE A 138 0.47 7.62 6.79
CA PHE A 138 0.13 6.97 8.04
C PHE A 138 0.49 7.83 9.22
N VAL A 139 -0.38 7.82 10.23
CA VAL A 139 -0.10 8.31 11.57
C VAL A 139 -0.31 7.17 12.58
N ASN A 140 0.17 7.35 13.81
CA ASN A 140 -0.14 6.41 14.89
C ASN A 140 -1.66 6.32 15.07
N LYS A 141 -2.20 5.14 15.40
CA LYS A 141 -3.65 4.90 15.54
C LYS A 141 -4.34 5.86 16.53
N ASP A 142 -3.61 6.32 17.55
CA ASP A 142 -4.11 7.21 18.60
C ASP A 142 -3.85 8.71 18.28
N ASN A 143 -3.24 9.03 17.15
CA ASN A 143 -3.09 10.40 16.69
C ASN A 143 -4.43 10.91 16.15
N PRO A 144 -4.93 12.09 16.57
CA PRO A 144 -6.25 12.58 16.16
C PRO A 144 -6.32 13.12 14.72
N LEU A 145 -5.18 13.28 14.02
CA LEU A 145 -5.18 13.76 12.63
C LEU A 145 -5.87 12.73 11.71
N ASP A 146 -6.84 13.18 10.90
CA ASP A 146 -7.59 12.34 9.96
C ASP A 146 -7.50 12.79 8.51
N ASP A 147 -6.94 13.98 8.27
CA ASP A 147 -6.78 14.56 6.94
C ASP A 147 -5.54 15.45 6.89
N ILE A 148 -4.92 15.53 5.72
CA ILE A 148 -3.76 16.38 5.49
C ILE A 148 -3.79 16.87 4.03
N SER A 149 -3.45 18.13 3.80
CA SER A 149 -3.36 18.62 2.42
C SER A 149 -2.05 18.21 1.73
N SER A 150 -2.08 18.17 0.41
CA SER A 150 -0.89 17.94 -0.43
C SER A 150 0.20 18.99 -0.19
N GLU A 151 -0.16 20.24 0.16
CA GLU A 151 0.78 21.30 0.53
C GLU A 151 1.44 21.02 1.88
N GLU A 152 0.66 20.59 2.88
CA GLU A 152 1.17 20.25 4.21
C GLU A 152 2.11 19.04 4.16
N ILE A 153 1.83 18.04 3.31
CA ILE A 153 2.74 16.90 3.08
C ILE A 153 4.11 17.42 2.62
N ASP A 154 4.16 18.29 1.61
CA ASP A 154 5.41 18.88 1.15
C ASP A 154 6.07 19.75 2.24
N SER A 155 5.30 20.53 2.99
CA SER A 155 5.75 21.36 4.11
C SER A 155 6.37 20.57 5.26
N ILE A 156 5.93 19.31 5.46
CA ILE A 156 6.41 18.41 6.51
C ILE A 156 7.64 17.63 6.04
N PHE A 157 7.59 17.03 4.84
CA PHE A 157 8.58 16.07 4.38
C PHE A 157 9.70 16.68 3.52
N SER A 158 9.52 17.90 2.99
CA SER A 158 10.48 18.58 2.13
C SER A 158 11.28 19.64 2.87
N ASN A 159 12.41 20.04 2.29
CA ASN A 159 13.13 21.27 2.63
C ASN A 159 13.16 22.29 1.48
N THR A 160 12.45 21.98 0.38
CA THR A 160 12.36 22.82 -0.83
C THR A 160 10.99 23.44 -1.05
N TYR A 161 9.95 22.94 -0.38
CA TYR A 161 8.57 23.48 -0.33
C TYR A 161 7.97 23.82 -1.69
N ARG A 162 8.11 22.91 -2.68
CA ARG A 162 7.75 23.17 -4.07
C ARG A 162 6.24 23.29 -4.32
N LYS A 163 5.44 22.88 -3.35
CA LYS A 163 3.96 23.06 -3.41
C LYS A 163 3.49 24.37 -2.75
N GLY A 164 4.40 25.25 -2.33
CA GLY A 164 4.09 26.62 -1.90
C GLY A 164 4.00 26.84 -0.40
N GLY A 165 4.05 25.77 0.41
CA GLY A 165 3.91 25.86 1.86
C GLY A 165 5.15 26.41 2.59
N THR A 166 5.06 26.46 3.91
CA THR A 166 6.13 26.82 4.83
C THR A 166 6.47 25.65 5.76
N PRO A 167 7.66 25.60 6.37
CA PRO A 167 8.07 24.48 7.20
C PRO A 167 7.10 24.15 8.32
N ILE A 168 6.56 22.93 8.35
CA ILE A 168 5.77 22.37 9.43
C ILE A 168 6.64 21.38 10.20
N LYS A 169 6.82 21.62 11.51
CA LYS A 169 7.69 20.82 12.37
C LYS A 169 7.02 20.30 13.64
N LYS A 170 5.90 20.89 14.04
CA LYS A 170 5.13 20.52 15.22
C LYS A 170 3.68 20.23 14.85
N TRP A 171 3.02 19.46 15.67
CA TRP A 171 1.64 19.07 15.50
C TRP A 171 0.62 20.22 15.68
N ASP A 172 0.95 21.24 16.48
CA ASP A 172 0.13 22.45 16.66
C ASP A 172 -0.04 23.24 15.33
N GLN A 173 0.96 23.18 14.45
CA GLN A 173 0.89 23.80 13.13
C GLN A 173 -0.13 23.11 12.19
N LEU A 174 -0.56 21.90 12.55
CA LEU A 174 -1.64 21.15 11.89
C LEU A 174 -2.97 21.23 12.68
N GLY A 175 -3.09 22.17 13.61
CA GLY A 175 -4.31 22.38 14.38
C GLY A 175 -4.53 21.39 15.52
N LEU A 176 -3.52 20.61 15.91
CA LEU A 176 -3.63 19.71 17.06
C LEU A 176 -3.22 20.41 18.36
N ASP A 177 -4.02 20.21 19.40
CA ASP A 177 -3.83 20.83 20.70
C ASP A 177 -3.22 19.87 21.73
N GLY A 178 -3.03 20.40 22.96
CA GLY A 178 -2.64 19.64 24.14
C GLY A 178 -1.19 19.14 24.09
N SER A 179 -0.96 17.99 24.71
CA SER A 179 0.38 17.42 24.85
C SER A 179 0.99 16.99 23.51
N LEU A 180 0.17 16.59 22.55
CA LEU A 180 0.63 16.21 21.21
C LEU A 180 0.97 17.45 20.38
N GLY A 181 0.16 18.51 20.42
CA GLY A 181 0.39 19.75 19.67
C GLY A 181 1.80 20.30 19.85
N ASN A 182 2.29 20.33 21.08
CA ASN A 182 3.64 20.83 21.40
C ASN A 182 4.80 19.93 20.97
N ARG A 183 4.52 18.67 20.53
CA ARG A 183 5.57 17.73 20.11
C ARG A 183 6.05 18.01 18.70
N SER A 184 7.33 17.78 18.48
CA SER A 184 7.89 17.73 17.13
C SER A 184 7.36 16.51 16.38
N ILE A 185 7.07 16.69 15.09
CA ILE A 185 6.65 15.61 14.19
C ILE A 185 7.84 14.70 13.91
N SER A 186 7.73 13.42 14.19
CA SER A 186 8.71 12.38 13.83
C SER A 186 8.41 11.85 12.43
N LEU A 187 9.35 12.01 11.49
CA LEU A 187 9.16 11.61 10.10
C LEU A 187 9.76 10.23 9.84
N TYR A 188 8.96 9.34 9.25
CA TYR A 188 9.37 8.02 8.82
C TYR A 188 9.22 7.90 7.30
N GLY A 189 10.28 7.53 6.61
CA GLY A 189 10.30 7.38 5.16
C GLY A 189 11.18 6.22 4.73
N ARG A 190 11.37 6.10 3.41
CA ARG A 190 12.19 5.06 2.80
C ARG A 190 13.55 5.63 2.37
N ASN A 191 14.53 4.77 2.19
CA ASN A 191 15.82 5.13 1.60
C ASN A 191 15.75 5.31 0.08
N SER A 192 16.79 5.83 -0.54
CA SER A 192 16.85 6.17 -1.97
C SER A 192 16.81 4.97 -2.94
N ALA A 193 17.07 3.74 -2.49
CA ALA A 193 16.91 2.53 -3.30
C ALA A 193 15.43 2.17 -3.52
N SER A 194 14.53 2.65 -2.64
CA SER A 194 13.11 2.38 -2.69
C SER A 194 12.42 3.10 -3.85
N GLY A 195 11.58 2.38 -4.60
CA GLY A 195 10.66 2.99 -5.57
C GLY A 195 9.64 3.89 -4.91
N THR A 196 9.20 3.53 -3.70
CA THR A 196 8.27 4.35 -2.90
C THR A 196 8.87 5.70 -2.52
N TYR A 197 10.17 5.75 -2.15
CA TYR A 197 10.89 7.00 -1.99
C TYR A 197 10.87 7.83 -3.29
N GLY A 198 11.20 7.22 -4.43
CA GLY A 198 11.24 7.92 -5.71
C GLY A 198 9.87 8.43 -6.17
N PHE A 199 8.81 7.63 -5.98
CA PHE A 199 7.44 8.03 -6.29
C PHE A 199 6.98 9.18 -5.38
N PHE A 200 7.18 9.06 -4.06
CA PHE A 200 6.84 10.12 -3.11
C PHE A 200 7.57 11.43 -3.43
N LYS A 201 8.87 11.36 -3.69
CA LYS A 201 9.66 12.54 -4.11
C LYS A 201 9.07 13.21 -5.35
N LYS A 202 8.72 12.41 -6.38
CA LYS A 202 8.17 12.91 -7.65
C LYS A 202 6.81 13.57 -7.47
N VAL A 203 5.89 12.92 -6.76
CA VAL A 203 4.47 13.30 -6.71
C VAL A 203 4.14 14.15 -5.48
N ALA A 204 4.50 13.69 -4.28
CA ALA A 204 4.16 14.36 -3.04
C ALA A 204 5.01 15.63 -2.82
N LEU A 205 6.30 15.60 -3.20
CA LEU A 205 7.22 16.73 -3.04
C LEU A 205 7.47 17.50 -4.35
N ALA A 206 6.70 17.25 -5.41
CA ALA A 206 6.91 17.88 -6.74
C ALA A 206 8.39 17.83 -7.21
N GLY A 207 9.07 16.70 -6.93
CA GLY A 207 10.50 16.50 -7.21
C GLY A 207 11.45 17.25 -6.26
N GLY A 208 10.93 17.85 -5.18
CA GLY A 208 11.73 18.53 -4.13
C GLY A 208 12.57 17.56 -3.32
N ASP A 209 13.49 18.11 -2.51
CA ASP A 209 14.36 17.30 -1.67
C ASP A 209 13.73 17.03 -0.30
N PHE A 210 13.92 15.80 0.19
CA PHE A 210 13.47 15.42 1.52
C PHE A 210 14.13 16.24 2.62
N ALA A 211 13.39 16.52 3.68
CA ALA A 211 13.92 17.08 4.91
C ALA A 211 14.93 16.11 5.54
N SER A 212 16.09 16.62 5.97
CA SER A 212 17.16 15.80 6.58
C SER A 212 16.75 15.07 7.86
N ARG A 213 15.63 15.47 8.48
CA ARG A 213 15.04 14.85 9.67
C ARG A 213 14.21 13.60 9.39
N VAL A 214 14.00 13.21 8.12
CA VAL A 214 13.31 11.97 7.76
C VAL A 214 14.16 10.78 8.21
N LYS A 215 13.57 9.93 9.07
CA LYS A 215 14.17 8.68 9.51
C LYS A 215 14.01 7.66 8.38
N GLU A 216 15.05 7.47 7.59
CA GLU A 216 15.06 6.52 6.49
C GLU A 216 14.99 5.07 6.99
N GLN A 217 14.02 4.32 6.48
CA GLN A 217 13.79 2.91 6.80
C GLN A 217 14.13 2.02 5.61
N PRO A 218 14.69 0.81 5.85
CA PRO A 218 15.03 -0.11 4.78
C PRO A 218 13.80 -0.73 4.11
N GLY A 219 12.69 -0.90 4.85
CA GLY A 219 11.48 -1.57 4.38
C GLY A 219 10.20 -0.81 4.74
N SER A 220 9.12 -1.15 4.04
CA SER A 220 7.77 -0.62 4.25
C SER A 220 7.24 -0.99 5.63
N SER A 221 7.47 -2.24 6.08
CA SER A 221 7.12 -2.71 7.43
C SER A 221 7.79 -1.88 8.52
N SER A 222 9.09 -1.54 8.36
CA SER A 222 9.81 -0.73 9.35
C SER A 222 9.26 0.69 9.48
N VAL A 223 8.74 1.27 8.39
CA VAL A 223 8.06 2.57 8.43
C VAL A 223 6.82 2.50 9.31
N VAL A 224 5.91 1.56 9.04
CA VAL A 224 4.65 1.47 9.81
C VAL A 224 4.89 1.03 11.26
N GLN A 225 5.88 0.19 11.53
CA GLN A 225 6.28 -0.18 12.90
C GLN A 225 6.80 1.04 13.68
N GLY A 226 7.65 1.86 13.03
CA GLY A 226 8.17 3.09 13.63
C GLY A 226 7.04 4.07 13.99
N ILE A 227 6.06 4.25 13.10
CA ILE A 227 4.88 5.10 13.34
C ILE A 227 4.00 4.51 14.45
N GLY A 228 3.74 3.21 14.43
CA GLY A 228 2.93 2.53 15.45
C GLY A 228 3.50 2.63 16.86
N ALA A 229 4.81 2.73 16.99
CA ALA A 229 5.51 2.91 18.27
C ALA A 229 5.65 4.38 18.72
N ASP A 230 5.30 5.36 17.87
CA ASP A 230 5.50 6.79 18.13
C ASP A 230 4.21 7.57 17.85
N ILE A 231 3.53 8.05 18.93
CA ILE A 231 2.30 8.86 18.81
C ILE A 231 2.52 10.15 17.98
N ALA A 232 3.75 10.67 17.95
CA ALA A 232 4.13 11.82 17.15
C ALA A 232 4.68 11.45 15.77
N GLY A 233 4.56 10.18 15.37
CA GLY A 233 5.02 9.65 14.10
C GLY A 233 4.06 9.94 12.96
N ILE A 234 4.62 10.32 11.80
CA ILE A 234 3.97 10.37 10.50
C ILE A 234 4.92 9.79 9.46
N GLY A 235 4.41 9.10 8.46
CA GLY A 235 5.21 8.54 7.38
C GLY A 235 4.37 8.05 6.23
N TYR A 236 5.04 7.46 5.23
CA TYR A 236 4.37 6.97 4.03
C TYR A 236 4.76 5.52 3.73
N SER A 237 3.77 4.72 3.36
CA SER A 237 3.94 3.31 2.95
C SER A 237 2.80 2.88 2.04
N GLY A 238 2.96 1.76 1.32
CA GLY A 238 1.86 1.15 0.59
C GLY A 238 0.74 0.72 1.53
N ILE A 239 -0.51 0.84 1.06
CA ILE A 239 -1.71 0.56 1.86
C ILE A 239 -1.74 -0.88 2.39
N GLY A 240 -1.15 -1.84 1.67
CA GLY A 240 -1.04 -3.24 2.08
C GLY A 240 -0.23 -3.46 3.37
N TYR A 241 0.54 -2.47 3.82
CA TYR A 241 1.29 -2.53 5.08
C TYR A 241 0.52 -2.00 6.28
N THR A 242 -0.77 -1.72 6.15
CA THR A 242 -1.62 -1.26 7.27
C THR A 242 -1.61 -2.29 8.41
N THR A 243 -1.36 -1.82 9.63
CA THR A 243 -1.40 -2.62 10.86
C THR A 243 -2.34 -1.97 11.89
N SER A 244 -2.70 -2.71 12.94
CA SER A 244 -3.52 -2.18 14.03
C SER A 244 -2.86 -1.05 14.84
N GLY A 245 -1.57 -0.79 14.66
CA GLY A 245 -0.83 0.29 15.33
C GLY A 245 -0.86 1.64 14.60
N VAL A 246 -1.32 1.66 13.35
CA VAL A 246 -1.35 2.86 12.51
C VAL A 246 -2.71 3.03 11.85
N LYS A 247 -3.02 4.25 11.42
CA LYS A 247 -4.15 4.53 10.55
C LYS A 247 -3.70 5.33 9.32
N PRO A 248 -4.19 5.00 8.11
CA PRO A 248 -4.05 5.87 6.97
C PRO A 248 -4.97 7.07 7.12
N ILE A 249 -4.53 8.24 6.66
CA ILE A 249 -5.33 9.47 6.68
C ILE A 249 -5.65 9.93 5.27
N ARG A 250 -6.69 10.76 5.15
CA ARG A 250 -7.09 11.37 3.88
C ARG A 250 -6.03 12.36 3.39
N ILE A 251 -5.99 12.56 2.08
CA ILE A 251 -5.21 13.63 1.46
C ILE A 251 -6.18 14.52 0.70
N ASP A 252 -6.21 15.81 1.02
CA ASP A 252 -7.14 16.80 0.43
C ASP A 252 -8.61 16.33 0.54
N GLY A 253 -8.99 15.72 1.67
CA GLY A 253 -10.32 15.15 1.94
C GLY A 253 -10.59 13.80 1.27
N ILE A 254 -9.66 13.23 0.51
CA ILE A 254 -9.85 12.02 -0.29
C ILE A 254 -9.23 10.81 0.42
N GLU A 255 -10.03 9.77 0.64
CA GLU A 255 -9.58 8.52 1.28
C GLU A 255 -8.71 7.68 0.34
N PRO A 256 -7.69 6.97 0.88
CA PRO A 256 -6.90 6.00 0.12
C PRO A 256 -7.69 4.71 -0.16
N SER A 257 -8.85 4.81 -0.81
CA SER A 257 -9.72 3.68 -1.15
C SER A 257 -9.45 3.14 -2.55
N ALA A 258 -9.88 1.89 -2.81
CA ALA A 258 -9.78 1.28 -4.14
C ALA A 258 -10.49 2.11 -5.20
N GLU A 259 -11.70 2.61 -4.88
CA GLU A 259 -12.50 3.45 -5.78
C GLU A 259 -11.74 4.72 -6.15
N ASN A 260 -11.22 5.44 -5.16
CA ASN A 260 -10.50 6.70 -5.37
C ASN A 260 -9.16 6.50 -6.08
N CYS A 261 -8.51 5.35 -5.90
CA CYS A 261 -7.30 5.01 -6.65
C CYS A 261 -7.60 4.66 -8.12
N LEU A 262 -8.68 3.90 -8.37
CA LEU A 262 -9.05 3.49 -9.72
C LEU A 262 -9.61 4.62 -10.57
N ASN A 263 -10.36 5.55 -9.98
CA ASN A 263 -10.90 6.72 -10.69
C ASN A 263 -9.92 7.89 -10.79
N GLY A 264 -8.72 7.77 -10.17
CA GLY A 264 -7.65 8.77 -10.21
C GLY A 264 -7.83 9.96 -9.29
N SER A 265 -8.82 9.96 -8.38
CA SER A 265 -9.03 11.06 -7.44
C SER A 265 -8.03 11.05 -6.29
N TYR A 266 -7.57 9.87 -5.82
CA TYR A 266 -6.54 9.81 -4.78
C TYR A 266 -5.16 10.21 -5.33
N PRO A 267 -4.53 11.27 -4.81
CA PRO A 267 -3.36 11.89 -5.44
C PRO A 267 -2.09 11.04 -5.43
N LEU A 268 -1.99 10.08 -4.53
CA LEU A 268 -0.84 9.18 -4.41
C LEU A 268 -1.18 7.73 -4.82
N ALA A 269 -2.17 7.56 -5.70
CA ALA A 269 -2.44 6.27 -6.34
C ALA A 269 -1.33 5.92 -7.34
N ARG A 270 -0.94 4.63 -7.38
CA ARG A 270 0.07 4.13 -8.33
C ARG A 270 -0.17 2.69 -8.72
N GLN A 271 0.35 2.30 -9.86
CA GLN A 271 0.46 0.91 -10.26
C GLN A 271 1.68 0.25 -9.60
N LEU A 272 1.51 -0.99 -9.14
CA LEU A 272 2.61 -1.90 -8.85
C LEU A 272 2.92 -2.67 -10.14
N ILE A 273 4.19 -2.64 -10.54
CA ILE A 273 4.61 -3.08 -11.87
C ILE A 273 5.65 -4.20 -11.72
N VAL A 274 5.53 -5.23 -12.54
CA VAL A 274 6.58 -6.23 -12.74
C VAL A 274 7.18 -5.99 -14.13
N TYR A 275 8.45 -5.64 -14.18
CA TYR A 275 9.18 -5.53 -15.44
C TYR A 275 9.79 -6.88 -15.83
N VAL A 276 9.77 -7.16 -17.12
CA VAL A 276 10.38 -8.38 -17.70
C VAL A 276 11.23 -8.05 -18.91
N ASN A 277 12.28 -8.85 -19.11
CA ASN A 277 13.06 -8.85 -20.33
C ASN A 277 12.34 -9.75 -21.35
N ARG A 278 11.60 -9.15 -22.28
CA ARG A 278 10.90 -9.81 -23.36
C ARG A 278 11.35 -9.24 -24.69
N ASP A 279 11.97 -10.07 -25.54
CA ASP A 279 12.18 -9.71 -26.94
C ASP A 279 10.82 -9.70 -27.67
N PRO A 280 10.39 -8.57 -28.25
CA PRO A 280 9.09 -8.50 -28.92
C PRO A 280 9.01 -9.36 -30.21
N ARG A 281 10.14 -9.89 -30.71
CA ARG A 281 10.24 -10.73 -31.89
C ARG A 281 10.12 -12.22 -31.57
N GLU A 282 10.23 -12.62 -30.31
CA GLU A 282 10.22 -13.98 -29.82
C GLU A 282 9.07 -14.21 -28.83
N PRO A 283 8.52 -15.43 -28.75
CA PRO A 283 7.60 -15.80 -27.70
C PRO A 283 8.27 -15.62 -26.33
N MET A 284 7.51 -15.13 -25.36
CA MET A 284 7.99 -15.06 -23.98
C MET A 284 8.33 -16.47 -23.46
N ASP A 285 9.36 -16.56 -22.61
CA ASP A 285 9.64 -17.78 -21.85
C ASP A 285 8.39 -18.31 -21.15
N LYS A 286 8.14 -19.61 -21.30
CA LYS A 286 6.89 -20.23 -20.85
C LYS A 286 6.66 -20.08 -19.35
N LEU A 287 7.69 -20.26 -18.52
CA LEU A 287 7.57 -20.14 -17.07
C LEU A 287 7.20 -18.71 -16.69
N THR A 288 7.90 -17.73 -17.23
CA THR A 288 7.64 -16.30 -17.00
C THR A 288 6.23 -15.90 -17.47
N TYR A 289 5.81 -16.34 -18.65
CA TYR A 289 4.48 -16.08 -19.19
C TYR A 289 3.37 -16.66 -18.31
N GLU A 290 3.50 -17.93 -17.89
CA GLU A 290 2.50 -18.60 -17.07
C GLU A 290 2.44 -17.99 -15.65
N PHE A 291 3.57 -17.59 -15.09
CA PHE A 291 3.57 -16.86 -13.83
C PHE A 291 2.81 -15.52 -13.94
N LEU A 292 3.06 -14.73 -14.97
CA LEU A 292 2.34 -13.48 -15.19
C LEU A 292 0.85 -13.72 -15.50
N ARG A 293 0.53 -14.80 -16.22
CA ARG A 293 -0.86 -15.21 -16.47
C ARG A 293 -1.59 -15.59 -15.18
N PHE A 294 -0.91 -16.28 -14.25
CA PHE A 294 -1.41 -16.56 -12.92
C PHE A 294 -1.64 -15.28 -12.13
N VAL A 295 -0.65 -14.37 -12.07
CA VAL A 295 -0.74 -13.09 -11.37
C VAL A 295 -1.94 -12.25 -11.85
N LEU A 296 -2.22 -12.24 -13.17
CA LEU A 296 -3.31 -11.49 -13.79
C LEU A 296 -4.66 -12.23 -13.79
N SER A 297 -4.71 -13.46 -13.27
CA SER A 297 -5.93 -14.25 -13.13
C SER A 297 -6.74 -13.86 -11.89
N LYS A 298 -7.93 -14.44 -11.77
CA LYS A 298 -8.78 -14.28 -10.58
C LYS A 298 -8.04 -14.69 -9.30
N GLN A 299 -7.35 -15.84 -9.29
CA GLN A 299 -6.59 -16.34 -8.14
C GLN A 299 -5.44 -15.37 -7.78
N GLY A 300 -4.69 -14.91 -8.77
CA GLY A 300 -3.62 -13.93 -8.54
C GLY A 300 -4.12 -12.60 -7.99
N GLN A 301 -5.30 -12.16 -8.42
CA GLN A 301 -5.92 -10.92 -7.94
C GLN A 301 -6.63 -11.10 -6.58
N GLU A 302 -7.06 -12.30 -6.23
CA GLU A 302 -7.48 -12.64 -4.87
C GLU A 302 -6.32 -12.54 -3.88
N ILE A 303 -5.11 -12.92 -4.30
CA ILE A 303 -3.87 -12.73 -3.52
C ILE A 303 -3.57 -11.24 -3.34
N VAL A 304 -3.71 -10.40 -4.38
CA VAL A 304 -3.56 -8.94 -4.27
C VAL A 304 -4.46 -8.38 -3.18
N ASN A 305 -5.74 -8.77 -3.19
CA ASN A 305 -6.71 -8.34 -2.19
C ASN A 305 -6.38 -8.85 -0.78
N LYS A 306 -5.90 -10.09 -0.66
CA LYS A 306 -5.46 -10.69 0.61
C LYS A 306 -4.27 -9.95 1.21
N ASP A 307 -3.34 -9.47 0.39
CA ASP A 307 -2.17 -8.68 0.79
C ASP A 307 -2.50 -7.20 1.08
N GLY A 308 -3.78 -6.80 0.92
CA GLY A 308 -4.27 -5.46 1.24
C GLY A 308 -4.05 -4.42 0.14
N TYR A 309 -3.61 -4.82 -1.04
CA TYR A 309 -3.60 -3.98 -2.24
C TYR A 309 -4.92 -4.08 -3.01
N TYR A 310 -5.06 -3.29 -4.06
CA TYR A 310 -6.28 -3.23 -4.84
C TYR A 310 -6.15 -4.00 -6.14
N PRO A 311 -7.04 -5.00 -6.38
CA PRO A 311 -7.04 -5.80 -7.59
C PRO A 311 -7.28 -4.97 -8.84
N LEU A 312 -6.72 -5.44 -9.95
CA LEU A 312 -6.99 -4.89 -11.28
C LEU A 312 -8.41 -5.24 -11.74
N PRO A 313 -9.13 -4.30 -12.38
CA PRO A 313 -10.34 -4.63 -13.12
C PRO A 313 -10.06 -5.62 -14.27
N ALA A 314 -10.99 -6.52 -14.54
CA ALA A 314 -10.86 -7.54 -15.58
C ALA A 314 -10.49 -6.98 -16.98
N PRO A 315 -11.05 -5.85 -17.46
CA PRO A 315 -10.63 -5.27 -18.74
C PRO A 315 -9.16 -4.85 -18.77
N ILE A 316 -8.64 -4.31 -17.66
CA ILE A 316 -7.24 -3.89 -17.55
C ILE A 316 -6.32 -5.12 -17.54
N ALA A 317 -6.63 -6.13 -16.73
CA ALA A 317 -5.87 -7.38 -16.70
C ALA A 317 -5.85 -8.08 -18.07
N ALA A 318 -6.99 -8.11 -18.77
CA ALA A 318 -7.09 -8.69 -20.10
C ALA A 318 -6.26 -7.91 -21.14
N GLN A 319 -6.27 -6.58 -21.11
CA GLN A 319 -5.44 -5.75 -22.00
C GLN A 319 -3.95 -6.02 -21.77
N ILE A 320 -3.52 -6.06 -20.52
CA ILE A 320 -2.12 -6.37 -20.17
C ILE A 320 -1.74 -7.76 -20.65
N LEU A 321 -2.56 -8.78 -20.35
CA LEU A 321 -2.28 -10.15 -20.77
C LEU A 321 -2.20 -10.29 -22.31
N ASN A 322 -3.06 -9.59 -23.04
CA ASN A 322 -3.01 -9.61 -24.52
C ASN A 322 -1.75 -8.94 -25.08
N SER A 323 -1.18 -7.96 -24.39
CA SER A 323 0.09 -7.33 -24.79
C SER A 323 1.32 -8.24 -24.59
N LEU A 324 1.16 -9.33 -23.84
CA LEU A 324 2.24 -10.31 -23.58
C LEU A 324 2.31 -11.46 -24.58
N LYS A 325 1.35 -11.57 -25.49
CA LYS A 325 1.29 -12.62 -26.54
C LYS A 325 2.22 -12.36 -27.74
#